data_9235f9d292f6a1da1e1c5f45f8f2a179
#
_entry.id   9235f9d292f6a1da1e1c5f45f8f2a179
#
_cell.length_a   1.000
_cell.length_b   1.000
_cell.length_c   1.000
_cell.angle_alpha   90.00
_cell.angle_beta   90.00
_cell.angle_gamma   90.00
#
_symmetry.space_group_name_H-M   'P 1'
#
loop_
_entity.id
_entity.type
_entity.pdbx_description
1 polymer ?
#
loop_
_entity_poly.entity_id
_entity_poly.type
_entity_poly.pdbx_seq_one_letter_code
_entity_poly.pdbx_strand_id
1 'polypeptide(L)'
;MSNTSSRLAYCVLAAAAIATGSAHAQSISTSASISQFSYQLVDLDLTDNISPSIFFTEHSDSSFSYFTDAQTGKVTSQSIGTLGTTSASHAGGTASTSTDAANWRSTTFANATAPTRGTMQAGTSHLDRFRLSPNTGMIISAIGTVSNDVSNPAIDSRGWAYFSLKGRLGDQEGQTPGEEMTFYQSYYARLTGTKTYTVSAYLASGSTDGYGHLEFDTNNVAEVISAVPEPETYAMLLAGLAMVGLCARRRKAAR
;
A
#
# COMPACT_ATOMS: atom_id res chain seq x y z
N MET A 1 18.87 -64.26 -5.12
CA MET A 1 19.57 -62.98 -4.92
C MET A 1 18.87 -61.81 -5.68
N SER A 2 17.58 -61.53 -5.49
CA SER A 2 16.89 -60.49 -6.32
C SER A 2 15.92 -59.55 -5.59
N ASN A 3 15.86 -59.58 -4.24
CA ASN A 3 14.86 -58.78 -3.55
C ASN A 3 15.37 -57.47 -2.91
N THR A 4 16.67 -57.21 -2.94
CA THR A 4 17.24 -55.99 -2.31
C THR A 4 17.25 -54.77 -3.23
N SER A 5 17.36 -54.98 -4.54
CA SER A 5 17.38 -53.88 -5.51
C SER A 5 16.00 -53.22 -5.75
N SER A 6 14.92 -54.01 -5.69
CA SER A 6 13.56 -53.47 -5.86
C SER A 6 13.12 -52.62 -4.65
N ARG A 7 13.49 -53.01 -3.43
CA ARG A 7 13.15 -52.22 -2.20
C ARG A 7 13.85 -50.87 -2.14
N LEU A 8 15.02 -50.73 -2.76
CA LEU A 8 15.74 -49.46 -2.88
C LEU A 8 15.11 -48.52 -3.87
N ALA A 9 14.60 -49.05 -4.98
CA ALA A 9 13.91 -48.24 -5.98
C ALA A 9 12.62 -47.64 -5.42
N TYR A 10 11.87 -48.39 -4.60
CA TYR A 10 10.66 -47.88 -3.95
C TYR A 10 10.95 -46.79 -2.90
N CYS A 11 12.04 -46.91 -2.13
CA CYS A 11 12.41 -45.86 -1.16
C CYS A 11 12.87 -44.56 -1.85
N VAL A 12 13.55 -44.64 -2.99
CA VAL A 12 13.95 -43.44 -3.75
C VAL A 12 12.77 -42.80 -4.45
N LEU A 13 11.82 -43.57 -4.98
CA LEU A 13 10.58 -43.06 -5.55
C LEU A 13 9.67 -42.41 -4.46
N ALA A 14 9.55 -43.01 -3.30
CA ALA A 14 8.77 -42.45 -2.20
C ALA A 14 9.38 -41.14 -1.68
N ALA A 15 10.71 -41.02 -1.58
CA ALA A 15 11.39 -39.78 -1.22
C ALA A 15 11.24 -38.68 -2.28
N ALA A 16 11.21 -39.04 -3.56
CA ALA A 16 10.97 -38.08 -4.66
C ALA A 16 9.51 -37.60 -4.72
N ALA A 17 8.54 -38.46 -4.34
CA ALA A 17 7.12 -38.08 -4.33
C ALA A 17 6.75 -37.11 -3.19
N ILE A 18 7.51 -37.10 -2.09
CA ILE A 18 7.28 -36.18 -0.97
C ILE A 18 7.83 -34.75 -1.30
N ALA A 19 8.74 -34.64 -2.28
CA ALA A 19 9.38 -33.38 -2.64
C ALA A 19 8.55 -32.50 -3.62
N THR A 20 7.36 -32.94 -4.03
CA THR A 20 6.47 -32.17 -4.90
C THR A 20 5.44 -31.33 -4.13
N GLY A 21 5.69 -31.01 -2.86
CA GLY A 21 4.93 -29.99 -2.15
C GLY A 21 5.06 -28.67 -2.90
N SER A 22 3.95 -28.06 -3.26
CA SER A 22 3.93 -26.77 -3.96
C SER A 22 4.58 -25.70 -3.10
N ALA A 23 5.71 -25.18 -3.56
CA ALA A 23 6.30 -23.97 -3.00
C ALA A 23 5.26 -22.85 -3.15
N HIS A 24 4.55 -22.51 -2.08
CA HIS A 24 3.67 -21.37 -2.07
C HIS A 24 4.53 -20.11 -2.03
N ALA A 25 4.62 -19.42 -3.16
CA ALA A 25 5.26 -18.12 -3.19
C ALA A 25 4.58 -17.19 -2.18
N GLN A 26 5.38 -16.69 -1.26
CA GLN A 26 4.92 -15.80 -0.20
C GLN A 26 4.81 -14.42 -0.80
N SER A 27 3.63 -13.82 -0.73
CA SER A 27 3.41 -12.48 -1.26
C SER A 27 2.62 -11.63 -0.28
N ILE A 28 2.90 -10.34 -0.32
CA ILE A 28 2.12 -9.32 0.33
C ILE A 28 1.68 -8.31 -0.71
N SER A 29 0.42 -7.93 -0.67
CA SER A 29 -0.16 -6.94 -1.56
C SER A 29 -0.93 -5.91 -0.76
N THR A 30 -0.68 -4.64 -1.04
CA THR A 30 -1.35 -3.52 -0.39
C THR A 30 -1.90 -2.55 -1.42
N SER A 31 -3.04 -1.96 -1.14
CA SER A 31 -3.57 -0.89 -1.99
C SER A 31 -4.36 0.13 -1.19
N ALA A 32 -4.34 1.37 -1.66
CA ALA A 32 -5.18 2.44 -1.17
C ALA A 32 -5.77 3.22 -2.34
N SER A 33 -6.98 3.72 -2.19
CA SER A 33 -7.61 4.58 -3.18
C SER A 33 -8.54 5.60 -2.54
N ILE A 34 -8.66 6.76 -3.17
CA ILE A 34 -9.71 7.75 -2.95
C ILE A 34 -10.45 7.93 -4.27
N SER A 35 -11.77 8.07 -4.20
CA SER A 35 -12.65 8.24 -5.34
C SER A 35 -13.93 8.95 -4.95
N GLN A 36 -14.72 9.35 -5.93
CA GLN A 36 -16.02 10.01 -5.75
C GLN A 36 -15.95 11.25 -4.85
N PHE A 37 -14.85 11.99 -4.95
CA PHE A 37 -14.75 13.27 -4.27
C PHE A 37 -15.83 14.21 -4.80
N SER A 38 -16.52 14.87 -3.88
CA SER A 38 -17.50 15.91 -4.20
C SER A 38 -17.57 16.91 -3.05
N TYR A 39 -17.98 18.12 -3.37
CA TYR A 39 -18.33 19.11 -2.37
C TYR A 39 -19.68 19.77 -2.73
N GLN A 40 -20.37 20.23 -1.70
CA GLN A 40 -21.60 21.01 -1.80
C GLN A 40 -21.44 22.29 -1.00
N LEU A 41 -21.78 23.42 -1.61
CA LEU A 41 -21.81 24.71 -0.93
C LEU A 41 -23.20 24.95 -0.33
N VAL A 42 -23.21 25.57 0.84
CA VAL A 42 -24.41 25.91 1.59
C VAL A 42 -24.32 27.39 1.98
N ASP A 43 -25.39 28.13 1.73
CA ASP A 43 -25.56 29.51 2.17
C ASP A 43 -25.92 29.53 3.67
N LEU A 44 -25.14 30.23 4.45
CA LEU A 44 -25.32 30.34 5.91
C LEU A 44 -26.03 31.62 6.34
N ASP A 45 -26.16 32.60 5.42
CA ASP A 45 -26.88 33.85 5.66
C ASP A 45 -27.67 34.29 4.41
N LEU A 46 -28.89 33.81 4.29
CA LEU A 46 -29.80 34.11 3.18
C LEU A 46 -30.16 35.61 3.08
N THR A 47 -29.70 36.47 3.97
CA THR A 47 -30.06 37.88 4.02
C THR A 47 -28.96 38.82 3.55
N ASP A 48 -27.74 38.31 3.35
CA ASP A 48 -26.58 39.13 2.96
C ASP A 48 -26.48 39.37 1.44
N ASN A 49 -27.33 38.75 0.61
CA ASN A 49 -27.30 38.75 -0.83
C ASN A 49 -25.99 38.28 -1.48
N ILE A 50 -25.19 37.46 -0.77
CA ILE A 50 -23.97 36.83 -1.23
C ILE A 50 -24.28 35.36 -1.58
N SER A 51 -24.10 34.98 -2.85
CA SER A 51 -24.24 33.58 -3.22
C SER A 51 -23.00 32.77 -2.83
N PRO A 52 -23.18 31.58 -2.24
CA PRO A 52 -22.09 30.68 -1.89
C PRO A 52 -21.18 30.39 -3.10
N SER A 53 -19.89 30.61 -2.95
CA SER A 53 -18.93 30.35 -4.01
C SER A 53 -17.59 29.85 -3.46
N ILE A 54 -16.89 29.05 -4.28
CA ILE A 54 -15.53 28.60 -4.03
C ILE A 54 -14.65 28.94 -5.23
N PHE A 55 -13.45 29.39 -4.96
CA PHE A 55 -12.44 29.67 -5.98
C PHE A 55 -11.13 28.97 -5.61
N PHE A 56 -10.68 28.04 -6.45
CA PHE A 56 -9.41 27.37 -6.27
C PHE A 56 -8.27 28.27 -6.75
N THR A 57 -7.29 28.53 -5.89
CA THR A 57 -6.19 29.47 -6.11
C THR A 57 -4.88 28.80 -6.48
N GLU A 58 -4.64 27.61 -5.98
CA GLU A 58 -3.41 26.84 -6.20
C GLU A 58 -3.73 25.36 -6.20
N HIS A 59 -2.96 24.63 -6.99
CA HIS A 59 -3.07 23.20 -7.15
C HIS A 59 -1.66 22.59 -7.13
N SER A 60 -1.44 21.57 -6.32
CA SER A 60 -0.16 20.87 -6.20
C SER A 60 -0.39 19.37 -6.10
N ASP A 61 0.29 18.62 -6.95
CA ASP A 61 0.22 17.18 -7.02
C ASP A 61 1.57 16.54 -6.90
N SER A 62 1.58 15.34 -6.35
CA SER A 62 2.74 14.46 -6.44
C SER A 62 2.32 12.99 -6.48
N SER A 63 3.09 12.20 -7.19
CA SER A 63 2.97 10.75 -7.20
C SER A 63 4.35 10.13 -7.17
N PHE A 64 4.52 9.08 -6.42
CA PHE A 64 5.78 8.35 -6.34
C PHE A 64 5.59 6.85 -6.20
N SER A 65 6.55 6.12 -6.72
CA SER A 65 6.71 4.70 -6.47
C SER A 65 8.19 4.37 -6.32
N TYR A 66 8.55 3.51 -5.37
CA TYR A 66 9.92 3.05 -5.23
C TYR A 66 10.02 1.63 -4.70
N PHE A 67 11.16 1.03 -4.95
CA PHE A 67 11.65 -0.20 -4.36
C PHE A 67 13.00 0.05 -3.70
N THR A 68 13.15 -0.45 -2.48
CA THR A 68 14.43 -0.49 -1.77
C THR A 68 14.82 -1.94 -1.53
N ASP A 69 15.92 -2.37 -2.11
CA ASP A 69 16.51 -3.70 -1.87
C ASP A 69 17.20 -3.69 -0.51
N ALA A 70 16.73 -4.53 0.42
CA ALA A 70 17.27 -4.59 1.77
C ALA A 70 18.67 -5.24 1.86
N GLN A 71 19.10 -5.99 0.83
CA GLN A 71 20.41 -6.63 0.80
C GLN A 71 21.50 -5.72 0.25
N THR A 72 21.18 -4.97 -0.80
CA THR A 72 22.14 -4.13 -1.52
C THR A 72 22.00 -2.65 -1.21
N GLY A 73 20.88 -2.25 -0.59
CA GLY A 73 20.53 -0.83 -0.39
C GLY A 73 20.18 -0.10 -1.69
N LYS A 74 20.08 -0.81 -2.82
CA LYS A 74 19.75 -0.20 -4.11
C LYS A 74 18.31 0.27 -4.11
N VAL A 75 18.10 1.50 -4.55
CA VAL A 75 16.78 2.09 -4.71
C VAL A 75 16.45 2.22 -6.20
N THR A 76 15.26 1.80 -6.58
CA THR A 76 14.66 2.10 -7.89
C THR A 76 13.41 2.91 -7.63
N SER A 77 13.31 4.12 -8.19
CA SER A 77 12.20 5.02 -7.92
C SER A 77 11.77 5.79 -9.16
N GLN A 78 10.49 6.15 -9.18
CA GLN A 78 9.90 7.11 -10.08
C GLN A 78 9.06 8.09 -9.26
N SER A 79 9.20 9.38 -9.52
CA SER A 79 8.41 10.44 -8.89
C SER A 79 8.06 11.49 -9.93
N ILE A 80 6.85 11.99 -9.86
CA ILE A 80 6.34 13.08 -10.71
C ILE A 80 5.64 14.10 -9.82
N GLY A 81 5.81 15.39 -10.14
CA GLY A 81 5.14 16.51 -9.48
C GLY A 81 3.81 16.90 -10.15
N THR A 82 3.12 15.93 -10.73
CA THR A 82 1.82 16.10 -11.39
C THR A 82 0.97 14.85 -11.16
N LEU A 83 -0.33 14.95 -11.44
CA LEU A 83 -1.16 13.76 -11.55
C LEU A 83 -0.71 12.89 -12.73
N GLY A 84 -0.71 11.57 -12.54
CA GLY A 84 -0.26 10.63 -13.57
C GLY A 84 -0.01 9.24 -13.01
N THR A 85 0.74 8.47 -13.78
CA THR A 85 1.11 7.10 -13.39
C THR A 85 2.60 7.02 -13.11
N THR A 86 2.95 6.43 -11.98
CA THR A 86 4.33 6.04 -11.68
C THR A 86 4.41 4.54 -11.46
N SER A 87 5.56 3.95 -11.74
CA SER A 87 5.80 2.55 -11.45
C SER A 87 7.26 2.28 -11.11
N ALA A 88 7.49 1.44 -10.11
CA ALA A 88 8.79 0.87 -9.81
C ALA A 88 8.64 -0.65 -9.74
N SER A 89 9.52 -1.38 -10.42
CA SER A 89 9.50 -2.84 -10.43
C SER A 89 10.88 -3.42 -10.13
N HIS A 90 10.88 -4.54 -9.46
CA HIS A 90 12.05 -5.35 -9.17
C HIS A 90 11.67 -6.83 -9.23
N ALA A 91 12.64 -7.74 -9.30
CA ALA A 91 12.39 -9.18 -9.42
C ALA A 91 11.43 -9.77 -8.38
N GLY A 92 11.28 -9.13 -7.22
CA GLY A 92 10.40 -9.56 -6.14
C GLY A 92 9.16 -8.70 -5.92
N GLY A 93 8.82 -7.76 -6.82
CA GLY A 93 7.61 -7.01 -6.63
C GLY A 93 7.45 -5.77 -7.50
N THR A 94 6.35 -5.08 -7.30
CA THR A 94 5.99 -3.85 -8.02
C THR A 94 5.34 -2.84 -7.08
N ALA A 95 5.57 -1.57 -7.36
CA ALA A 95 4.84 -0.47 -6.77
C ALA A 95 4.34 0.45 -7.89
N SER A 96 3.12 0.92 -7.81
CA SER A 96 2.55 1.81 -8.83
C SER A 96 1.52 2.77 -8.26
N THR A 97 1.38 3.91 -8.93
CA THR A 97 0.31 4.88 -8.70
C THR A 97 -0.46 5.10 -9.99
N SER A 98 -1.72 5.47 -9.86
CA SER A 98 -2.54 5.97 -10.96
C SER A 98 -3.47 7.03 -10.42
N THR A 99 -3.44 8.22 -11.01
CA THR A 99 -4.26 9.35 -10.60
C THR A 99 -5.06 9.88 -11.79
N ASP A 100 -6.28 10.30 -11.54
CA ASP A 100 -7.18 10.92 -12.51
C ASP A 100 -7.71 12.24 -11.92
N ALA A 101 -7.20 13.36 -12.42
CA ALA A 101 -7.55 14.70 -11.96
C ALA A 101 -9.04 15.02 -12.16
N ALA A 102 -9.63 14.60 -13.29
CA ALA A 102 -11.00 14.94 -13.64
C ALA A 102 -12.03 14.35 -12.66
N ASN A 103 -11.69 13.23 -12.02
CA ASN A 103 -12.55 12.50 -11.09
C ASN A 103 -12.03 12.49 -9.66
N TRP A 104 -10.97 13.26 -9.36
CA TRP A 104 -10.32 13.26 -8.03
C TRP A 104 -10.08 11.85 -7.54
N ARG A 105 -9.56 11.02 -8.44
CA ARG A 105 -9.33 9.62 -8.18
C ARG A 105 -7.83 9.35 -8.05
N SER A 106 -7.44 8.73 -6.95
CA SER A 106 -6.09 8.24 -6.72
C SER A 106 -6.13 6.76 -6.36
N THR A 107 -5.23 5.99 -6.92
CA THR A 107 -5.04 4.57 -6.58
C THR A 107 -3.55 4.31 -6.45
N THR A 108 -3.16 3.67 -5.35
CA THR A 108 -1.80 3.22 -5.10
C THR A 108 -1.79 1.71 -4.87
N PHE A 109 -0.74 1.06 -5.34
CA PHE A 109 -0.57 -0.37 -5.22
C PHE A 109 0.89 -0.71 -4.94
N ALA A 110 1.14 -1.64 -4.02
CA ALA A 110 2.44 -2.25 -3.81
C ALA A 110 2.30 -3.76 -3.56
N ASN A 111 3.20 -4.52 -4.16
CA ASN A 111 3.28 -5.96 -4.00
C ASN A 111 4.75 -6.35 -3.79
N ALA A 112 5.01 -7.22 -2.82
CA ALA A 112 6.33 -7.80 -2.59
C ALA A 112 6.20 -9.32 -2.45
N THR A 113 7.15 -10.04 -3.04
CA THR A 113 7.15 -11.51 -3.08
C THR A 113 8.53 -12.04 -2.66
N ALA A 114 8.55 -13.03 -1.78
CA ALA A 114 9.77 -13.74 -1.44
C ALA A 114 10.32 -14.52 -2.66
N PRO A 115 11.63 -14.76 -2.77
CA PRO A 115 12.65 -14.58 -1.73
C PRO A 115 13.29 -13.17 -1.66
N THR A 116 12.85 -12.22 -2.48
CA THR A 116 13.43 -10.88 -2.52
C THR A 116 13.12 -10.14 -1.22
N ARG A 117 14.15 -9.70 -0.52
CA ARG A 117 14.00 -8.85 0.66
C ARG A 117 13.96 -7.40 0.20
N GLY A 118 12.94 -6.69 0.60
CA GLY A 118 12.85 -5.28 0.26
C GLY A 118 11.49 -4.68 0.54
N THR A 119 11.45 -3.36 0.36
CA THR A 119 10.26 -2.54 0.57
C THR A 119 9.80 -1.97 -0.75
N MET A 120 8.56 -2.26 -1.11
CA MET A 120 7.81 -1.61 -2.18
C MET A 120 6.90 -0.57 -1.57
N GLN A 121 6.93 0.65 -2.09
CA GLN A 121 6.04 1.73 -1.64
C GLN A 121 5.52 2.53 -2.83
N ALA A 122 4.26 2.93 -2.73
CA ALA A 122 3.63 3.86 -3.65
C ALA A 122 2.77 4.87 -2.87
N GLY A 123 2.75 6.10 -3.33
CA GLY A 123 1.96 7.15 -2.71
C GLY A 123 1.60 8.27 -3.67
N THR A 124 0.48 8.95 -3.36
CA THR A 124 0.04 10.16 -4.04
C THR A 124 -0.32 11.20 -3.00
N SER A 125 -0.09 12.45 -3.32
CA SER A 125 -0.59 13.59 -2.58
C SER A 125 -1.20 14.59 -3.56
N HIS A 126 -2.33 15.14 -3.18
CA HIS A 126 -3.06 16.15 -3.93
C HIS A 126 -3.46 17.25 -2.96
N LEU A 127 -3.09 18.47 -3.26
CA LEU A 127 -3.38 19.64 -2.45
C LEU A 127 -4.02 20.73 -3.30
N ASP A 128 -5.20 21.18 -2.88
CA ASP A 128 -5.89 22.34 -3.44
C ASP A 128 -6.01 23.45 -2.41
N ARG A 129 -5.54 24.65 -2.74
CA ARG A 129 -5.85 25.86 -2.00
C ARG A 129 -7.08 26.51 -2.58
N PHE A 130 -7.93 27.05 -1.71
CA PHE A 130 -9.18 27.67 -2.13
C PHE A 130 -9.56 28.89 -1.28
N ARG A 131 -10.46 29.68 -1.82
CA ARG A 131 -11.16 30.74 -1.11
C ARG A 131 -12.67 30.46 -1.14
N LEU A 132 -13.32 30.50 0.00
CA LEU A 132 -14.78 30.51 0.11
C LEU A 132 -15.28 31.95 0.25
N SER A 133 -16.43 32.28 -0.37
CA SER A 133 -17.14 33.53 -0.10
C SER A 133 -17.60 33.60 1.37
N PRO A 134 -17.90 34.80 1.88
CA PRO A 134 -18.45 34.98 3.21
C PRO A 134 -19.70 34.12 3.44
N ASN A 135 -19.95 33.74 4.70
CA ASN A 135 -21.12 32.99 5.13
C ASN A 135 -21.41 31.74 4.30
N THR A 136 -20.33 31.05 3.87
CA THR A 136 -20.42 29.85 3.02
C THR A 136 -19.97 28.61 3.77
N GLY A 137 -20.86 27.62 3.91
CA GLY A 137 -20.55 26.28 4.34
C GLY A 137 -20.12 25.41 3.15
N MET A 138 -19.15 24.51 3.36
CA MET A 138 -18.74 23.49 2.39
C MET A 138 -18.82 22.12 3.03
N ILE A 139 -19.71 21.28 2.51
CA ILE A 139 -19.81 19.85 2.86
C ILE A 139 -18.97 19.08 1.85
N ILE A 140 -18.02 18.29 2.35
CA ILE A 140 -17.09 17.52 1.53
C ILE A 140 -17.42 16.04 1.73
N SER A 141 -17.37 15.26 0.67
CA SER A 141 -17.50 13.81 0.75
C SER A 141 -16.56 13.10 -0.23
N ALA A 142 -16.08 11.92 0.18
CA ALA A 142 -15.27 11.04 -0.64
C ALA A 142 -15.47 9.57 -0.22
N ILE A 143 -15.12 8.65 -1.11
CA ILE A 143 -15.01 7.22 -0.78
C ILE A 143 -13.55 6.82 -0.82
N GLY A 144 -13.07 6.26 0.30
CA GLY A 144 -11.73 5.70 0.40
C GLY A 144 -11.76 4.19 0.64
N THR A 145 -10.86 3.48 -0.02
CA THR A 145 -10.70 2.02 0.17
C THR A 145 -9.25 1.71 0.48
N VAL A 146 -9.02 0.88 1.49
CA VAL A 146 -7.71 0.35 1.86
C VAL A 146 -7.75 -1.16 1.90
N SER A 147 -6.71 -1.80 1.38
CA SER A 147 -6.58 -3.25 1.37
C SER A 147 -5.16 -3.66 1.77
N ASN A 148 -5.10 -4.73 2.54
CA ASN A 148 -3.85 -5.41 2.87
C ASN A 148 -4.11 -6.92 2.74
N ASP A 149 -3.33 -7.60 1.94
CA ASP A 149 -3.41 -9.04 1.73
C ASP A 149 -2.04 -9.68 1.94
N VAL A 150 -1.96 -10.53 2.94
CA VAL A 150 -0.76 -11.29 3.29
C VAL A 150 -1.05 -12.76 3.07
N SER A 151 -0.49 -13.34 2.01
CA SER A 151 -0.76 -14.73 1.63
C SER A 151 -0.27 -15.76 2.66
N ASN A 152 0.70 -15.41 3.50
CA ASN A 152 1.16 -16.26 4.59
C ASN A 152 1.61 -15.41 5.79
N PRO A 153 0.81 -15.33 6.86
CA PRO A 153 1.13 -14.52 8.04
C PRO A 153 2.28 -15.08 8.91
N ALA A 154 2.77 -16.30 8.62
CA ALA A 154 3.90 -16.90 9.35
C ALA A 154 5.26 -16.31 8.93
N ILE A 155 5.28 -15.38 7.99
CA ILE A 155 6.49 -14.74 7.49
C ILE A 155 6.64 -13.37 8.15
N ASP A 156 7.87 -13.01 8.38
CA ASP A 156 8.21 -11.65 8.78
C ASP A 156 8.06 -10.72 7.57
N SER A 157 6.81 -10.40 7.27
CA SER A 157 6.38 -9.46 6.24
C SER A 157 5.45 -8.43 6.84
N ARG A 158 5.56 -7.20 6.35
CA ARG A 158 4.76 -6.07 6.83
C ARG A 158 4.08 -5.41 5.65
N GLY A 159 2.78 -5.21 5.77
CA GLY A 159 2.02 -4.43 4.82
C GLY A 159 1.11 -3.46 5.52
N TRP A 160 0.99 -2.28 4.94
CA TRP A 160 -0.02 -1.33 5.34
C TRP A 160 -0.42 -0.44 4.17
N ALA A 161 -1.66 -0.05 4.18
CA ALA A 161 -2.21 0.93 3.27
C ALA A 161 -2.98 1.98 4.06
N TYR A 162 -2.91 3.23 3.65
CA TYR A 162 -3.78 4.25 4.17
C TYR A 162 -4.22 5.24 3.11
N PHE A 163 -5.34 5.89 3.36
CA PHE A 163 -5.69 7.16 2.75
C PHE A 163 -6.01 8.19 3.84
N SER A 164 -5.83 9.45 3.52
CA SER A 164 -6.23 10.55 4.36
C SER A 164 -6.91 11.66 3.57
N LEU A 165 -7.84 12.32 4.23
CA LEU A 165 -8.47 13.55 3.80
C LEU A 165 -8.29 14.58 4.91
N LYS A 166 -7.67 15.70 4.57
CA LYS A 166 -7.44 16.82 5.48
C LYS A 166 -8.05 18.05 4.87
N GLY A 167 -8.56 18.93 5.72
CA GLY A 167 -9.03 20.24 5.31
C GLY A 167 -8.80 21.25 6.41
N ARG A 168 -8.56 22.47 5.98
CA ARG A 168 -8.26 23.60 6.83
C ARG A 168 -8.89 24.86 6.25
N LEU A 169 -9.45 25.71 7.09
CA LEU A 169 -10.02 26.98 6.70
C LEU A 169 -9.77 28.03 7.77
N GLY A 170 -9.30 29.19 7.39
CA GLY A 170 -9.10 30.37 8.21
C GLY A 170 -9.57 31.63 7.51
N ASP A 171 -9.44 32.75 8.19
CA ASP A 171 -9.91 34.06 7.74
C ASP A 171 -8.83 34.88 6.99
N GLN A 172 -7.59 34.38 6.89
CA GLN A 172 -6.48 35.07 6.24
C GLN A 172 -5.68 34.16 5.32
N GLU A 173 -5.33 34.67 4.15
CA GLU A 173 -4.51 33.98 3.20
C GLU A 173 -3.08 33.79 3.72
N GLY A 174 -2.61 32.54 3.76
CA GLY A 174 -1.21 32.20 4.09
C GLY A 174 -0.82 32.34 5.55
N GLN A 175 -1.73 32.69 6.46
CA GLN A 175 -1.47 32.75 7.90
C GLN A 175 -2.10 31.56 8.65
N THR A 176 -1.56 31.28 9.84
CA THR A 176 -2.16 30.36 10.80
C THR A 176 -3.14 31.18 11.64
N PRO A 177 -4.45 31.09 11.43
CA PRO A 177 -5.42 31.93 12.10
C PRO A 177 -5.65 31.53 13.56
N GLY A 178 -6.15 32.43 14.36
CA GLY A 178 -6.48 32.19 15.78
C GLY A 178 -7.71 31.31 15.99
N GLU A 179 -8.63 31.25 15.04
CA GLU A 179 -9.77 30.33 15.04
C GLU A 179 -9.80 29.60 13.69
N GLU A 180 -9.18 28.45 13.67
CA GLU A 180 -9.05 27.64 12.49
C GLU A 180 -10.00 26.45 12.53
N MET A 181 -10.84 26.32 11.49
CA MET A 181 -11.61 25.11 11.29
C MET A 181 -10.75 24.07 10.58
N THR A 182 -10.49 22.96 11.26
CA THR A 182 -9.68 21.86 10.71
C THR A 182 -10.42 20.55 10.82
N PHE A 183 -10.20 19.68 9.86
CA PHE A 183 -10.50 18.26 10.00
C PHE A 183 -9.34 17.41 9.47
N TYR A 184 -9.19 16.24 10.07
CA TYR A 184 -8.25 15.22 9.65
C TYR A 184 -8.88 13.84 9.82
N GLN A 185 -9.00 13.12 8.72
CA GLN A 185 -9.49 11.75 8.73
C GLN A 185 -8.48 10.85 8.02
N SER A 186 -8.05 9.79 8.68
CA SER A 186 -7.16 8.80 8.10
C SER A 186 -7.60 7.39 8.43
N TYR A 187 -7.49 6.52 7.46
CA TYR A 187 -7.95 5.14 7.55
C TYR A 187 -6.84 4.19 7.09
N TYR A 188 -6.63 3.15 7.88
CA TYR A 188 -5.51 2.22 7.71
C TYR A 188 -6.00 0.78 7.56
N ALA A 189 -5.33 0.02 6.70
CA ALA A 189 -5.38 -1.44 6.69
C ALA A 189 -4.00 -1.99 7.05
N ARG A 190 -3.89 -2.57 8.25
CA ARG A 190 -2.68 -3.27 8.75
C ARG A 190 -2.89 -4.78 8.86
N LEU A 191 -4.13 -5.19 9.03
CA LEU A 191 -4.55 -6.59 9.04
C LEU A 191 -5.06 -6.98 7.65
N THR A 192 -4.97 -8.25 7.33
CA THR A 192 -5.50 -8.79 6.07
C THR A 192 -6.97 -8.49 5.92
N GLY A 193 -7.34 -7.96 4.76
CA GLY A 193 -8.69 -7.60 4.38
C GLY A 193 -8.79 -6.27 3.66
N THR A 194 -9.95 -6.03 3.10
CA THR A 194 -10.31 -4.79 2.40
C THR A 194 -11.40 -4.07 3.19
N LYS A 195 -11.24 -2.75 3.35
CA LYS A 195 -12.23 -1.89 4.01
C LYS A 195 -12.49 -0.66 3.15
N THR A 196 -13.76 -0.32 3.02
CA THR A 196 -14.23 0.88 2.33
C THR A 196 -14.90 1.81 3.33
N TYR A 197 -14.60 3.09 3.23
CA TYR A 197 -15.11 4.14 4.12
C TYR A 197 -15.72 5.25 3.29
N THR A 198 -16.87 5.74 3.75
CA THR A 198 -17.39 7.03 3.31
C THR A 198 -16.87 8.10 4.27
N VAL A 199 -16.16 9.06 3.72
CA VAL A 199 -15.60 10.18 4.47
C VAL A 199 -16.47 11.40 4.24
N SER A 200 -16.79 12.14 5.31
CA SER A 200 -17.56 13.37 5.22
C SER A 200 -16.96 14.40 6.16
N ALA A 201 -16.83 15.63 5.71
CA ALA A 201 -16.29 16.72 6.48
C ALA A 201 -17.04 18.03 6.17
N TYR A 202 -16.90 19.02 7.05
CA TYR A 202 -17.53 20.31 6.92
C TYR A 202 -16.53 21.42 7.25
N LEU A 203 -16.51 22.46 6.41
CA LEU A 203 -15.81 23.72 6.64
C LEU A 203 -16.78 24.87 6.42
N ALA A 204 -16.59 25.98 7.12
CA ALA A 204 -17.45 27.15 6.94
C ALA A 204 -16.64 28.43 7.13
N SER A 205 -16.83 29.38 6.23
CA SER A 205 -16.35 30.76 6.37
C SER A 205 -17.24 31.54 7.35
N GLY A 206 -16.66 32.55 7.97
CA GLY A 206 -17.41 33.54 8.74
C GLY A 206 -18.00 34.64 7.86
N SER A 207 -18.17 35.84 8.44
CA SER A 207 -18.67 37.02 7.73
C SER A 207 -17.68 37.62 6.72
N THR A 208 -16.49 37.05 6.59
CA THR A 208 -15.45 37.42 5.61
C THR A 208 -15.10 36.21 4.76
N ASP A 209 -14.33 36.43 3.68
CA ASP A 209 -13.77 35.34 2.88
C ASP A 209 -12.99 34.37 3.74
N GLY A 210 -13.20 33.08 3.52
CA GLY A 210 -12.42 32.01 4.13
C GLY A 210 -11.33 31.51 3.19
N TYR A 211 -10.10 31.37 3.69
CA TYR A 211 -8.95 30.84 2.92
C TYR A 211 -8.54 29.49 3.46
N GLY A 212 -8.47 28.50 2.60
CA GLY A 212 -8.22 27.14 3.05
C GLY A 212 -7.47 26.28 2.08
N HIS A 213 -7.26 25.05 2.50
CA HIS A 213 -6.77 23.98 1.64
C HIS A 213 -7.44 22.64 1.94
N LEU A 214 -7.48 21.80 0.93
CA LEU A 214 -7.82 20.38 1.01
C LEU A 214 -6.61 19.58 0.60
N GLU A 215 -6.32 18.52 1.33
CA GLU A 215 -5.23 17.59 1.05
C GLU A 215 -5.74 16.16 1.06
N PHE A 216 -5.41 15.42 0.01
CA PHE A 216 -5.75 14.02 -0.16
C PHE A 216 -4.47 13.22 -0.32
N ASP A 217 -4.27 12.25 0.54
CA ASP A 217 -3.12 11.37 0.44
C ASP A 217 -3.56 9.92 0.33
N THR A 218 -2.87 9.17 -0.51
CA THR A 218 -2.88 7.71 -0.45
C THR A 218 -1.45 7.21 -0.36
N ASN A 219 -1.22 6.21 0.46
CA ASN A 219 0.10 5.58 0.55
C ASN A 219 -0.05 4.12 0.97
N ASN A 220 0.86 3.30 0.48
CA ASN A 220 0.90 1.89 0.82
C ASN A 220 2.31 1.33 0.74
N VAL A 221 2.58 0.38 1.61
CA VAL A 221 3.86 -0.32 1.72
C VAL A 221 3.62 -1.82 1.75
N ALA A 222 4.42 -2.53 0.98
CA ALA A 222 4.57 -3.97 1.05
C ALA A 222 6.04 -4.32 1.28
N GLU A 223 6.34 -5.00 2.38
CA GLU A 223 7.71 -5.30 2.81
C GLU A 223 7.87 -6.78 3.11
N VAL A 224 8.89 -7.41 2.52
CA VAL A 224 9.35 -8.74 2.88
C VAL A 224 10.68 -8.61 3.62
N ILE A 225 10.67 -8.95 4.92
CA ILE A 225 11.81 -8.78 5.83
C ILE A 225 12.71 -10.01 5.82
N SER A 226 12.13 -11.20 5.77
CA SER A 226 12.87 -12.46 5.78
C SER A 226 12.25 -13.50 4.86
N ALA A 227 13.05 -14.06 3.98
CA ALA A 227 12.70 -15.32 3.35
C ALA A 227 13.02 -16.45 4.35
N VAL A 228 12.01 -17.00 5.00
CA VAL A 228 12.19 -18.24 5.78
C VAL A 228 12.44 -19.36 4.76
N PRO A 229 13.53 -20.12 4.88
CA PRO A 229 13.73 -21.31 4.06
C PRO A 229 12.50 -22.21 4.19
N GLU A 230 11.89 -22.58 3.07
CA GLU A 230 10.70 -23.41 3.06
C GLU A 230 10.94 -24.74 3.81
N PRO A 231 9.94 -25.31 4.50
CA PRO A 231 10.07 -26.60 5.17
C PRO A 231 10.63 -27.69 4.27
N GLU A 232 10.37 -27.57 2.95
CA GLU A 232 10.88 -28.45 1.91
C GLU A 232 12.41 -28.39 1.76
N THR A 233 13.01 -27.20 1.93
CA THR A 233 14.47 -27.04 1.93
C THR A 233 15.11 -27.83 3.06
N TYR A 234 14.51 -27.81 4.25
CA TYR A 234 14.96 -28.64 5.37
C TYR A 234 14.70 -30.13 5.13
N ALA A 235 13.55 -30.48 4.54
CA ALA A 235 13.24 -31.86 4.19
C ALA A 235 14.22 -32.41 3.15
N MET A 236 14.56 -31.64 2.13
CA MET A 236 15.56 -32.01 1.12
C MET A 236 16.96 -32.11 1.70
N LEU A 237 17.35 -31.20 2.61
CA LEU A 237 18.62 -31.28 3.32
C LEU A 237 18.69 -32.57 4.18
N LEU A 238 17.64 -32.86 4.94
CA LEU A 238 17.57 -34.07 5.76
C LEU A 238 17.55 -35.34 4.91
N ALA A 239 16.82 -35.35 3.78
CA ALA A 239 16.82 -36.48 2.87
C ALA A 239 18.21 -36.68 2.24
N GLY A 240 18.89 -35.61 1.85
CA GLY A 240 20.28 -35.67 1.36
C GLY A 240 21.24 -36.21 2.39
N LEU A 241 21.18 -35.73 3.63
CA LEU A 241 22.00 -36.23 4.75
C LEU A 241 21.72 -37.71 5.04
N ALA A 242 20.45 -38.14 5.02
CA ALA A 242 20.07 -39.53 5.20
C ALA A 242 20.65 -40.44 4.09
N MET A 243 20.62 -40.01 2.85
CA MET A 243 21.24 -40.78 1.73
C MET A 243 22.74 -40.89 1.89
N VAL A 244 23.43 -39.80 2.25
CA VAL A 244 24.88 -39.82 2.48
C VAL A 244 25.21 -40.79 3.64
N GLY A 245 24.44 -40.75 4.71
CA GLY A 245 24.58 -41.65 5.88
C GLY A 245 24.42 -43.14 5.49
N LEU A 246 23.42 -43.45 4.67
CA LEU A 246 23.20 -44.82 4.15
C LEU A 246 24.36 -45.32 3.25
N CYS A 247 24.85 -44.43 2.39
CA CYS A 247 26.00 -44.74 1.51
C CYS A 247 27.27 -44.98 2.31
N ALA A 248 27.54 -44.17 3.32
CA ALA A 248 28.69 -44.31 4.21
C ALA A 248 28.64 -45.61 5.02
N ARG A 249 27.47 -46.00 5.54
CA ARG A 249 27.26 -47.26 6.28
C ARG A 249 27.50 -48.49 5.41
N ARG A 250 27.09 -48.47 4.11
CA ARG A 250 27.31 -49.55 3.20
C ARG A 250 28.79 -49.76 2.90
N ARG A 251 29.58 -48.70 2.77
CA ARG A 251 31.03 -48.79 2.53
C ARG A 251 31.77 -49.42 3.71
N LYS A 252 31.32 -49.18 4.94
CA LYS A 252 31.89 -49.84 6.13
C LYS A 252 31.54 -51.33 6.25
N ALA A 253 30.36 -51.74 5.77
CA ALA A 253 29.93 -53.14 5.81
C ALA A 253 30.56 -54.01 4.68
N ALA A 254 31.21 -53.41 3.70
CA ALA A 254 31.87 -54.07 2.58
C ALA A 254 33.41 -54.22 2.75
N ARG A 255 33.93 -53.74 3.87
CA ARG A 255 35.31 -53.96 4.32
C ARG A 255 35.32 -54.97 5.46
#